data_89c235f0cf22e5217089eb9fdaf24b98
#
_entry.id   89c235f0cf22e5217089eb9fdaf24b98
#
_cell.length_a   1.000
_cell.length_b   1.000
_cell.length_c   1.000
_cell.angle_alpha   90.00
_cell.angle_beta   90.00
_cell.angle_gamma   90.00
#
_symmetry.space_group_name_H-M   'P 1'
#
loop_
_entity.id
_entity.type
_entity.pdbx_description
1 polymer ?
#
loop_
_entity_poly.entity_id
_entity_poly.type
_entity_poly.pdbx_seq_one_letter_code
_entity_poly.pdbx_strand_id
1 'polypeptide(L)'
;CISSPIQRCVDTAALMIQGADSSTLAQNTHCIEIVEQGLLVEPGSFVLDIKQAGPYFRKQGALGFINSFVNNALPGMKHPITGVVDVLELIYNTHPQDHFGLSLAVSHDTILAAIIAVISGRHTITREDWPKMMEGLFVWFEGDKFLESKLKWIWRGQVNELSIREFQKLEK
;
A
#
# COMPACT_ATOMS: atom_id res chain seq x y z
N CYS A 1 -8.11 -11.85 -0.73
CA CYS A 1 -7.34 -11.12 0.30
C CYS A 1 -5.84 -11.31 0.07
N ILE A 2 -5.06 -10.24 0.14
CA ILE A 2 -3.59 -10.30 0.17
C ILE A 2 -3.05 -9.74 1.48
N SER A 3 -1.93 -10.23 1.96
CA SER A 3 -1.31 -9.79 3.21
C SER A 3 0.21 -9.77 3.12
N SER A 4 0.83 -8.89 3.89
CA SER A 4 2.24 -9.06 4.26
C SER A 4 2.42 -10.44 4.91
N PRO A 5 3.52 -11.17 4.63
CA PRO A 5 3.79 -12.48 5.24
C PRO A 5 4.16 -12.40 6.73
N ILE A 6 4.19 -11.22 7.31
CA ILE A 6 4.42 -11.06 8.75
C ILE A 6 3.17 -11.52 9.52
N GLN A 7 3.37 -12.42 10.50
CA GLN A 7 2.28 -13.12 11.20
C GLN A 7 1.16 -12.19 11.69
N ARG A 8 1.49 -11.04 12.30
CA ARG A 8 0.48 -10.06 12.76
C ARG A 8 -0.42 -9.54 11.63
N CYS A 9 0.08 -9.44 10.39
CA CYS A 9 -0.73 -9.02 9.25
C CYS A 9 -1.63 -10.15 8.77
N VAL A 10 -1.12 -11.38 8.73
CA VAL A 10 -1.90 -12.59 8.38
C VAL A 10 -3.02 -12.81 9.39
N ASP A 11 -2.73 -12.70 10.69
CA ASP A 11 -3.74 -12.81 11.76
C ASP A 11 -4.79 -11.72 11.64
N THR A 12 -4.38 -10.48 11.34
CA THR A 12 -5.31 -9.36 11.11
C THR A 12 -6.22 -9.63 9.92
N ALA A 13 -5.66 -10.10 8.80
CA ALA A 13 -6.43 -10.48 7.61
C ALA A 13 -7.46 -11.56 7.94
N ALA A 14 -7.06 -12.61 8.65
CA ALA A 14 -7.94 -13.70 9.06
C ALA A 14 -9.11 -13.23 9.93
N LEU A 15 -8.84 -12.37 10.92
CA LEU A 15 -9.87 -11.79 11.78
C LEU A 15 -10.84 -10.86 11.02
N MET A 16 -10.33 -10.08 10.06
CA MET A 16 -11.19 -9.23 9.22
C MET A 16 -12.11 -10.06 8.32
N ILE A 17 -11.61 -11.15 7.71
CA ILE A 17 -12.41 -12.08 6.91
C ILE A 17 -13.46 -12.74 7.79
N GLN A 18 -13.09 -13.26 8.96
CA GLN A 18 -14.02 -13.89 9.91
C GLN A 18 -15.12 -12.92 10.35
N GLY A 19 -14.77 -11.65 10.58
CA GLY A 19 -15.76 -10.62 10.94
C GLY A 19 -16.73 -10.31 9.79
N ALA A 20 -16.27 -10.31 8.56
CA ALA A 20 -17.12 -10.11 7.38
C ALA A 20 -18.09 -11.29 7.17
N ASP A 21 -17.61 -12.52 7.28
CA ASP A 21 -18.41 -13.74 7.13
C ASP A 21 -19.55 -13.83 8.15
N SER A 22 -19.31 -13.40 9.39
CA SER A 22 -20.29 -13.49 10.48
C SER A 22 -21.47 -12.53 10.34
N SER A 23 -21.34 -11.47 9.53
CA SER A 23 -22.31 -10.37 9.50
C SER A 23 -23.29 -10.40 8.32
N THR A 24 -22.92 -11.00 7.16
CA THR A 24 -23.72 -10.79 5.93
C THR A 24 -23.65 -11.95 4.92
N LEU A 25 -22.69 -12.87 5.01
CA LEU A 25 -22.37 -13.82 3.94
C LEU A 25 -22.77 -15.28 4.25
N ALA A 26 -23.62 -15.51 5.24
CA ALA A 26 -24.03 -16.84 5.70
C ALA A 26 -24.69 -17.74 4.63
N GLN A 27 -24.80 -17.32 3.39
CA GLN A 27 -25.41 -18.11 2.32
C GLN A 27 -24.43 -18.54 1.21
N ASN A 28 -23.21 -17.99 1.15
CA ASN A 28 -22.19 -18.41 0.18
C ASN A 28 -20.83 -18.50 0.88
N THR A 29 -20.56 -19.64 1.49
CA THR A 29 -19.26 -19.97 2.09
C THR A 29 -18.19 -20.21 1.00
N HIS A 30 -17.77 -19.15 0.35
CA HIS A 30 -16.50 -19.17 -0.36
C HIS A 30 -15.39 -18.91 0.66
N CYS A 31 -14.53 -19.89 0.88
CA CYS A 31 -13.33 -19.73 1.69
C CYS A 31 -12.47 -18.66 1.01
N ILE A 32 -12.31 -17.53 1.68
CA ILE A 32 -11.43 -16.45 1.18
C ILE A 32 -10.00 -16.83 1.52
N GLU A 33 -9.20 -17.11 0.50
CA GLU A 33 -7.78 -17.39 0.67
C GLU A 33 -7.01 -16.09 1.00
N ILE A 34 -6.06 -16.20 1.95
CA ILE A 34 -5.09 -15.14 2.24
C ILE A 34 -3.81 -15.46 1.50
N VAL A 35 -3.50 -14.65 0.48
CA VAL A 35 -2.27 -14.80 -0.31
C VAL A 35 -1.19 -13.87 0.23
N GLU A 36 -0.09 -14.44 0.70
CA GLU A 36 1.04 -13.68 1.21
C GLU A 36 1.83 -13.00 0.07
N GLN A 37 2.11 -11.70 0.23
CA GLN A 37 2.77 -10.87 -0.76
C GLN A 37 3.99 -10.16 -0.17
N GLY A 38 5.19 -10.46 -0.68
CA GLY A 38 6.45 -9.86 -0.25
C GLY A 38 6.52 -8.35 -0.47
N LEU A 39 5.81 -7.81 -1.46
CA LEU A 39 5.71 -6.36 -1.68
C LEU A 39 4.96 -5.60 -0.57
N LEU A 40 4.22 -6.30 0.29
CA LEU A 40 3.52 -5.70 1.41
C LEU A 40 4.32 -5.73 2.73
N VAL A 41 5.55 -6.26 2.69
CA VAL A 41 6.45 -6.31 3.87
C VAL A 41 7.16 -4.98 4.09
N GLU A 42 7.30 -4.59 5.34
CA GLU A 42 8.11 -3.45 5.76
C GLU A 42 9.59 -3.84 5.91
N PRO A 43 10.52 -3.03 5.41
CA PRO A 43 10.45 -1.96 4.40
C PRO A 43 10.65 -2.50 2.98
N GLY A 44 10.48 -3.81 2.78
CA GLY A 44 10.93 -4.61 1.63
C GLY A 44 10.51 -4.09 0.26
N SER A 45 9.30 -3.56 0.12
CA SER A 45 8.78 -3.06 -1.16
C SER A 45 9.65 -1.98 -1.79
N PHE A 46 10.28 -1.16 -0.96
CA PHE A 46 10.99 0.03 -1.38
C PHE A 46 12.52 -0.13 -1.34
N VAL A 47 13.02 -1.25 -0.79
CA VAL A 47 14.47 -1.47 -0.57
C VAL A 47 15.09 -2.28 -1.70
N LEU A 48 16.13 -1.75 -2.32
CA LEU A 48 16.99 -2.45 -3.26
C LEU A 48 18.21 -3.09 -2.59
N ASP A 49 18.79 -2.37 -1.63
CA ASP A 49 19.95 -2.84 -0.86
C ASP A 49 19.79 -2.52 0.63
N ILE A 50 19.47 -3.54 1.41
CA ILE A 50 19.24 -3.41 2.85
C ILE A 50 20.50 -3.01 3.63
N LYS A 51 21.69 -3.31 3.10
CA LYS A 51 22.95 -2.93 3.75
C LYS A 51 23.17 -1.43 3.70
N GLN A 52 22.72 -0.79 2.61
CA GLN A 52 22.78 0.65 2.45
C GLN A 52 21.63 1.35 3.17
N ALA A 53 20.39 0.89 3.02
CA ALA A 53 19.20 1.54 3.58
C ALA A 53 19.02 1.31 5.10
N GLY A 54 19.37 0.13 5.62
CA GLY A 54 19.12 -0.28 7.00
C GLY A 54 19.73 0.61 8.08
N PRO A 55 20.95 1.14 7.93
CA PRO A 55 21.53 2.08 8.90
C PRO A 55 20.70 3.36 9.06
N TYR A 56 20.08 3.84 8.00
CA TYR A 56 19.24 5.04 8.04
C TYR A 56 17.95 4.79 8.81
N PHE A 57 17.32 3.63 8.63
CA PHE A 57 16.13 3.26 9.40
C PHE A 57 16.42 3.23 10.90
N ARG A 58 17.54 2.61 11.32
CA ARG A 58 17.96 2.57 12.74
C ARG A 58 18.25 3.96 13.31
N LYS A 59 18.82 4.87 12.50
CA LYS A 59 19.19 6.22 12.93
C LYS A 59 18.00 7.17 13.01
N GLN A 60 17.09 7.11 12.04
CA GLN A 60 16.03 8.11 11.86
C GLN A 60 14.68 7.66 12.44
N GLY A 61 14.52 6.36 12.73
CA GLY A 61 13.24 5.74 13.04
C GLY A 61 12.31 5.73 11.82
N ALA A 62 11.12 5.14 11.97
CA ALA A 62 10.18 4.96 10.86
C ALA A 62 9.78 6.27 10.18
N LEU A 63 9.38 7.28 10.96
CA LEU A 63 8.92 8.56 10.42
C LEU A 63 10.03 9.30 9.64
N GLY A 64 11.23 9.38 10.20
CA GLY A 64 12.37 10.03 9.54
C GLY A 64 12.80 9.27 8.28
N PHE A 65 12.79 7.94 8.33
CA PHE A 65 13.12 7.09 7.20
C PHE A 65 12.14 7.28 6.04
N ILE A 66 10.83 7.28 6.30
CA ILE A 66 9.82 7.50 5.25
C ILE A 66 9.91 8.93 4.69
N ASN A 67 10.15 9.95 5.53
CA ASN A 67 10.39 11.31 5.04
C ASN A 67 11.62 11.38 4.11
N SER A 68 12.70 10.68 4.44
CA SER A 68 13.87 10.63 3.57
C SER A 68 13.60 9.83 2.29
N PHE A 69 12.81 8.76 2.37
CA PHE A 69 12.39 7.97 1.22
C PHE A 69 11.56 8.79 0.24
N VAL A 70 10.49 9.46 0.67
CA VAL A 70 9.61 10.23 -0.23
C VAL A 70 10.31 11.39 -0.93
N ASN A 71 11.43 11.85 -0.39
CA ASN A 71 12.30 12.85 -1.01
C ASN A 71 13.44 12.26 -1.85
N ASN A 72 13.42 10.95 -2.11
CA ASN A 72 14.46 10.24 -2.86
C ASN A 72 15.89 10.46 -2.31
N ALA A 73 16.01 10.57 -0.98
CA ALA A 73 17.24 10.95 -0.31
C ALA A 73 17.99 9.76 0.34
N LEU A 74 17.55 8.52 0.12
CA LEU A 74 18.14 7.33 0.73
C LEU A 74 18.86 6.46 -0.28
N PRO A 75 20.14 6.11 -0.03
CA PRO A 75 20.83 5.13 -0.84
C PRO A 75 20.23 3.72 -0.62
N GLY A 76 20.29 2.89 -1.67
CA GLY A 76 19.77 1.52 -1.62
C GLY A 76 18.25 1.41 -1.62
N MET A 77 17.54 2.48 -1.94
CA MET A 77 16.09 2.50 -2.08
C MET A 77 15.69 2.64 -3.55
N LYS A 78 14.50 2.13 -3.88
CA LYS A 78 13.83 2.47 -5.15
C LYS A 78 13.49 3.96 -5.17
N HIS A 79 13.33 4.50 -6.39
CA HIS A 79 12.68 5.80 -6.51
C HIS A 79 11.26 5.73 -5.89
N PRO A 80 10.81 6.75 -5.13
CA PRO A 80 9.52 6.70 -4.43
C PRO A 80 8.34 6.35 -5.34
N ILE A 81 8.29 6.95 -6.53
CA ILE A 81 7.24 6.68 -7.52
C ILE A 81 7.27 5.22 -7.96
N THR A 82 8.45 4.70 -8.36
CA THR A 82 8.60 3.28 -8.75
C THR A 82 8.14 2.36 -7.65
N GLY A 83 8.59 2.57 -6.41
CA GLY A 83 8.23 1.71 -5.29
C GLY A 83 6.72 1.71 -5.01
N VAL A 84 6.08 2.87 -5.10
CA VAL A 84 4.62 2.98 -4.90
C VAL A 84 3.85 2.38 -6.08
N VAL A 85 4.31 2.59 -7.32
CA VAL A 85 3.69 1.99 -8.51
C VAL A 85 3.71 0.47 -8.44
N ASP A 86 4.82 -0.15 -8.01
CA ASP A 86 4.91 -1.61 -7.85
C ASP A 86 3.81 -2.15 -6.91
N VAL A 87 3.55 -1.46 -5.80
CA VAL A 87 2.49 -1.86 -4.84
C VAL A 87 1.09 -1.62 -5.41
N LEU A 88 0.88 -0.50 -6.09
CA LEU A 88 -0.41 -0.20 -6.74
C LEU A 88 -0.73 -1.19 -7.86
N GLU A 89 0.28 -1.60 -8.64
CA GLU A 89 0.11 -2.61 -9.68
C GLU A 89 -0.21 -3.98 -9.10
N LEU A 90 0.43 -4.36 -7.97
CA LEU A 90 0.05 -5.57 -7.23
C LEU A 90 -1.42 -5.53 -6.83
N ILE A 91 -1.89 -4.42 -6.25
CA ILE A 91 -3.29 -4.26 -5.83
C ILE A 91 -4.23 -4.35 -7.04
N TYR A 92 -3.90 -3.67 -8.14
CA TYR A 92 -4.68 -3.72 -9.39
C TYR A 92 -4.82 -5.15 -9.91
N ASN A 93 -3.71 -5.90 -10.00
CA ASN A 93 -3.68 -7.26 -10.54
C ASN A 93 -4.33 -8.30 -9.61
N THR A 94 -4.47 -7.97 -8.32
CA THR A 94 -5.11 -8.86 -7.34
C THR A 94 -6.63 -8.69 -7.33
N HIS A 95 -7.15 -7.55 -7.78
CA HIS A 95 -8.58 -7.31 -7.81
C HIS A 95 -9.21 -8.06 -9.00
N PRO A 96 -10.24 -8.93 -8.78
CA PRO A 96 -10.93 -9.60 -9.87
C PRO A 96 -11.61 -8.59 -10.77
N GLN A 97 -11.28 -8.60 -12.07
CA GLN A 97 -11.83 -7.64 -13.04
C GLN A 97 -13.30 -7.92 -13.38
N ASP A 98 -13.75 -9.15 -13.19
CA ASP A 98 -15.08 -9.62 -13.63
C ASP A 98 -16.14 -9.63 -12.51
N HIS A 99 -15.81 -9.20 -11.30
CA HIS A 99 -16.70 -9.31 -10.15
C HIS A 99 -16.76 -8.00 -9.36
N PHE A 100 -17.98 -7.64 -8.94
CA PHE A 100 -18.18 -6.62 -7.93
C PHE A 100 -17.73 -7.17 -6.57
N GLY A 101 -16.77 -6.52 -5.95
CA GLY A 101 -16.26 -6.97 -4.67
C GLY A 101 -15.26 -6.00 -4.06
N LEU A 102 -14.87 -6.32 -2.83
CA LEU A 102 -13.82 -5.61 -2.10
C LEU A 102 -12.62 -6.51 -1.97
N SER A 103 -11.48 -6.07 -2.44
CA SER A 103 -10.19 -6.72 -2.17
C SER A 103 -9.55 -6.11 -0.92
N LEU A 104 -9.11 -6.96 -0.01
CA LEU A 104 -8.42 -6.56 1.21
C LEU A 104 -6.92 -6.74 1.03
N ALA A 105 -6.14 -5.69 1.34
CA ALA A 105 -4.69 -5.74 1.40
C ALA A 105 -4.22 -5.33 2.80
N VAL A 106 -3.60 -6.25 3.55
CA VAL A 106 -3.09 -5.99 4.90
C VAL A 106 -1.58 -5.81 4.88
N SER A 107 -1.13 -4.68 5.35
CA SER A 107 0.27 -4.28 5.31
C SER A 107 0.68 -3.53 6.60
N HIS A 108 1.69 -2.70 6.52
CA HIS A 108 2.27 -1.93 7.62
C HIS A 108 1.99 -0.44 7.47
N ASP A 109 1.98 0.27 8.59
CA ASP A 109 1.81 1.73 8.65
C ASP A 109 2.84 2.50 7.81
N THR A 110 4.09 2.03 7.77
CA THR A 110 5.17 2.61 6.95
C THR A 110 4.88 2.52 5.45
N ILE A 111 4.39 1.37 4.97
CA ILE A 111 4.00 1.17 3.57
C ILE A 111 2.83 2.09 3.23
N LEU A 112 1.81 2.12 4.09
CA LEU A 112 0.63 2.97 3.90
C LEU A 112 1.00 4.47 3.92
N ALA A 113 1.84 4.89 4.88
CA ALA A 113 2.33 6.26 4.96
C ALA A 113 3.08 6.69 3.70
N ALA A 114 3.97 5.82 3.19
CA ALA A 114 4.72 6.07 1.96
C ALA A 114 3.79 6.19 0.75
N ILE A 115 2.85 5.25 0.56
CA ILE A 115 1.89 5.29 -0.54
C ILE A 115 1.10 6.61 -0.52
N ILE A 116 0.48 6.94 0.63
CA ILE A 116 -0.35 8.15 0.77
C ILE A 116 0.47 9.40 0.49
N ALA A 117 1.68 9.51 1.03
CA ALA A 117 2.52 10.68 0.80
C ALA A 117 2.87 10.86 -0.68
N VAL A 118 3.31 9.79 -1.34
CA VAL A 118 3.77 9.84 -2.72
C VAL A 118 2.62 10.10 -3.69
N ILE A 119 1.47 9.41 -3.57
CA ILE A 119 0.31 9.67 -4.45
C ILE A 119 -0.32 11.04 -4.22
N SER A 120 -0.17 11.61 -3.03
CA SER A 120 -0.66 12.96 -2.69
C SER A 120 0.36 14.07 -2.97
N GLY A 121 1.54 13.74 -3.51
CA GLY A 121 2.61 14.71 -3.79
C GLY A 121 3.17 15.39 -2.54
N ARG A 122 3.13 14.73 -1.38
CA ARG A 122 3.65 15.26 -0.12
C ARG A 122 5.12 14.94 0.04
N HIS A 123 5.91 15.95 0.33
CA HIS A 123 7.35 15.81 0.62
C HIS A 123 7.67 15.73 2.12
N THR A 124 6.69 15.96 2.97
CA THR A 124 6.85 15.91 4.42
C THR A 124 5.63 15.22 5.05
N ILE A 125 5.92 14.27 5.93
CA ILE A 125 4.93 13.53 6.73
C ILE A 125 5.19 13.89 8.20
N THR A 126 4.15 14.27 8.91
CA THR A 126 4.18 14.52 10.36
C THR A 126 3.62 13.32 11.13
N ARG A 127 3.63 13.40 12.46
CA ARG A 127 2.99 12.37 13.30
C ARG A 127 1.48 12.34 13.14
N GLU A 128 0.87 13.49 12.86
CA GLU A 128 -0.57 13.61 12.59
C GLU A 128 -0.97 12.98 11.27
N ASP A 129 -0.05 12.98 10.27
CA ASP A 129 -0.26 12.33 8.98
C ASP A 129 -0.07 10.81 9.05
N TRP A 130 0.65 10.31 10.07
CA TRP A 130 0.96 8.90 10.20
C TRP A 130 -0.31 8.05 10.36
N PRO A 131 -0.43 6.92 9.64
CA PRO A 131 -1.58 6.04 9.77
C PRO A 131 -1.75 5.52 11.20
N LYS A 132 -2.97 5.57 11.69
CA LYS A 132 -3.34 4.99 12.98
C LYS A 132 -3.56 3.48 12.83
N MET A 133 -3.57 2.78 13.96
CA MET A 133 -3.90 1.35 13.96
C MET A 133 -5.26 1.11 13.32
N MET A 134 -5.33 0.14 12.40
CA MET A 134 -6.52 -0.22 11.61
C MET A 134 -7.06 0.89 10.69
N GLU A 135 -6.33 1.99 10.52
CA GLU A 135 -6.67 2.99 9.51
C GLU A 135 -6.32 2.45 8.11
N GLY A 136 -7.24 2.59 7.17
CA GLY A 136 -7.11 2.05 5.82
C GLY A 136 -7.26 3.11 4.73
N LEU A 137 -6.64 2.84 3.59
CA LEU A 137 -6.79 3.57 2.35
C LEU A 137 -7.74 2.79 1.45
N PHE A 138 -8.83 3.42 1.00
CA PHE A 138 -9.67 2.86 -0.05
C PHE A 138 -9.14 3.31 -1.41
N VAL A 139 -8.94 2.35 -2.31
CA VAL A 139 -8.47 2.62 -3.67
C VAL A 139 -9.33 1.89 -4.68
N TRP A 140 -9.51 2.50 -5.86
CA TRP A 140 -10.06 1.82 -7.03
C TRP A 140 -9.42 2.39 -8.30
N PHE A 141 -9.51 1.62 -9.36
CA PHE A 141 -8.92 1.98 -10.66
C PHE A 141 -10.04 2.07 -11.70
N GLU A 142 -9.97 3.10 -12.53
CA GLU A 142 -10.86 3.26 -13.67
C GLU A 142 -10.05 3.11 -14.96
N GLY A 143 -10.22 1.99 -15.65
CA GLY A 143 -9.52 1.63 -16.90
C GLY A 143 -9.20 0.15 -16.98
N ASP A 144 -9.09 -0.37 -18.20
CA ASP A 144 -8.89 -1.80 -18.47
C ASP A 144 -7.45 -2.27 -18.32
N LYS A 145 -6.51 -1.33 -18.26
CA LYS A 145 -5.08 -1.60 -18.09
C LYS A 145 -4.50 -0.68 -17.02
N PHE A 146 -3.67 -1.21 -16.15
CA PHE A 146 -3.07 -0.48 -15.05
C PHE A 146 -2.47 0.87 -15.49
N LEU A 147 -1.58 0.87 -16.49
CA LEU A 147 -0.88 2.08 -16.95
C LEU A 147 -1.80 3.11 -17.64
N GLU A 148 -2.99 2.71 -18.05
CA GLU A 148 -3.98 3.58 -18.71
C GLU A 148 -5.08 4.02 -17.75
N SER A 149 -5.07 3.46 -16.54
CA SER A 149 -6.11 3.73 -15.55
C SER A 149 -5.89 5.05 -14.81
N LYS A 150 -7.00 5.54 -14.28
CA LYS A 150 -7.01 6.53 -13.20
C LYS A 150 -7.08 5.81 -11.87
N LEU A 151 -6.13 6.09 -10.98
CA LEU A 151 -6.24 5.74 -9.57
C LEU A 151 -7.12 6.76 -8.88
N LYS A 152 -8.12 6.29 -8.16
CA LYS A 152 -8.91 7.08 -7.22
C LYS A 152 -8.74 6.53 -5.82
N TRP A 153 -8.73 7.41 -4.84
CA TRP A 153 -8.62 6.97 -3.45
C TRP A 153 -9.35 7.86 -2.47
N ILE A 154 -9.72 7.26 -1.34
CA ILE A 154 -10.26 7.98 -0.18
C ILE A 154 -9.30 7.81 0.98
N TRP A 155 -8.83 8.92 1.50
CA TRP A 155 -8.04 8.99 2.71
C TRP A 155 -8.65 10.01 3.67
N ARG A 156 -9.00 9.57 4.90
CA ARG A 156 -9.61 10.42 5.93
C ARG A 156 -10.77 11.28 5.41
N GLY A 157 -11.66 10.67 4.62
CA GLY A 157 -12.83 11.33 4.05
C GLY A 157 -12.57 12.23 2.84
N GLN A 158 -11.32 12.38 2.41
CA GLN A 158 -10.97 13.14 1.19
C GLN A 158 -10.86 12.21 0.00
N VAL A 159 -11.58 12.54 -1.07
CA VAL A 159 -11.53 11.84 -2.35
C VAL A 159 -10.50 12.53 -3.25
N ASN A 160 -9.62 11.75 -3.86
CA ASN A 160 -8.58 12.24 -4.76
C ASN A 160 -8.45 11.32 -5.97
N GLU A 161 -7.82 11.81 -7.03
CA GLU A 161 -7.51 11.03 -8.23
C GLU A 161 -6.19 11.44 -8.88
N LEU A 162 -5.57 10.51 -9.61
CA LEU A 162 -4.44 10.76 -10.49
C LEU A 162 -4.44 9.79 -11.68
N SER A 163 -3.78 10.17 -12.77
CA SER A 163 -3.49 9.26 -13.88
C SER A 163 -2.22 8.49 -13.58
N ILE A 164 -2.25 7.16 -13.61
CA ILE A 164 -1.06 6.32 -13.39
C ILE A 164 0.05 6.66 -14.38
N ARG A 165 -0.29 6.85 -15.67
CA ARG A 165 0.67 7.22 -16.71
C ARG A 165 1.37 8.55 -16.43
N GLU A 166 0.62 9.58 -16.03
CA GLU A 166 1.20 10.89 -15.72
C GLU A 166 2.03 10.85 -14.44
N PHE A 167 1.56 10.10 -13.44
CA PHE A 167 2.27 9.90 -12.19
C PHE A 167 3.64 9.26 -12.40
N GLN A 168 3.75 8.21 -13.24
CA GLN A 168 5.04 7.59 -13.55
C GLN A 168 6.03 8.53 -14.25
N LYS A 169 5.55 9.50 -15.02
CA LYS A 169 6.44 10.48 -15.68
C LYS A 169 7.17 11.40 -14.70
N LEU A 170 6.66 11.54 -13.48
CA LEU A 170 7.29 12.34 -12.42
C LEU A 170 8.58 11.71 -11.86
N GLU A 171 8.89 10.47 -12.22
CA GLU A 171 10.15 9.79 -11.89
C GLU A 171 11.36 10.40 -12.65
N LYS A 172 11.15 11.10 -13.76
CA LYS A 172 12.17 11.70 -14.62
C LYS A 172 12.56 13.07 -14.16
#